data_e0eac30509c8cb46965e3d343115f4f7
#
_entry.id   e0eac30509c8cb46965e3d343115f4f7
#
_cell.length_a   1.000
_cell.length_b   1.000
_cell.length_c   1.000
_cell.angle_alpha   90.00
_cell.angle_beta   90.00
_cell.angle_gamma   90.00
#
_symmetry.space_group_name_H-M   'P 1'
#
loop_
_entity.id
_entity.type
_entity.pdbx_description
1 polymer ?
#
loop_
_entity_poly.entity_id
_entity_poly.type
_entity_poly.pdbx_seq_one_letter_code
_entity_poly.pdbx_strand_id
1 'polypeptide(L)'
;MSVHPISNGHINLVQQRKRAKELLQRIKAGLEPEKLALLHRLNPTSDLTLASAQWLIARDVGFDSWPKLKAHVDAIAFARRHPHFSADDESKTQHWRCGNDIEHSLRLAGFHGTFHCYTDPLSMGPVQNIPFADYRTVRCTYIQQAFRLEADDVTRRFDEEQAQWQRLPDAEHAVLWCEADPYDQLFLIRSLSTLEKPPQKLELIAVDNIPGVKRFIGLGQLSPDVLAWLWTQRKTVPADAIALAHSLVGLVRALTDSALYACST
;
A
#
# COMPACT_ATOMS: atom_id res chain seq x y z
N MET A 1 8.02 -29.14 -6.97
CA MET A 1 7.66 -27.71 -6.98
C MET A 1 7.36 -27.31 -5.54
N SER A 2 8.24 -26.60 -4.88
CA SER A 2 8.01 -26.12 -3.51
C SER A 2 7.08 -24.92 -3.60
N VAL A 3 5.82 -25.11 -3.21
CA VAL A 3 4.88 -24.00 -3.01
C VAL A 3 5.40 -23.19 -1.85
N HIS A 4 6.04 -22.06 -2.12
CA HIS A 4 6.38 -21.12 -1.06
C HIS A 4 5.07 -20.50 -0.57
N PRO A 5 4.75 -20.59 0.73
CA PRO A 5 3.56 -19.95 1.27
C PRO A 5 3.62 -18.46 0.96
N ILE A 6 2.44 -17.84 0.73
CA ILE A 6 2.30 -16.39 0.57
C ILE A 6 2.92 -15.76 1.80
N SER A 7 4.02 -15.01 1.60
CA SER A 7 4.71 -14.35 2.71
C SER A 7 3.87 -13.15 3.16
N ASN A 8 3.53 -13.12 4.44
CA ASN A 8 2.86 -11.99 5.09
C ASN A 8 3.82 -10.86 5.50
N GLY A 9 5.02 -10.84 4.93
CA GLY A 9 6.08 -9.88 5.24
C GLY A 9 7.04 -10.32 6.34
N HIS A 10 6.78 -11.45 7.00
CA HIS A 10 7.69 -11.96 8.03
C HIS A 10 8.90 -12.67 7.43
N ILE A 11 10.08 -12.20 7.80
CA ILE A 11 11.36 -12.83 7.46
C ILE A 11 11.94 -13.48 8.72
N ASN A 12 12.07 -14.80 8.68
CA ASN A 12 12.71 -15.54 9.77
C ASN A 12 14.23 -15.44 9.65
N LEU A 13 14.86 -14.59 10.47
CA LEU A 13 16.30 -14.33 10.43
C LEU A 13 17.13 -15.58 10.76
N VAL A 14 16.63 -16.48 11.63
CA VAL A 14 17.31 -17.74 11.96
C VAL A 14 17.38 -18.65 10.73
N GLN A 15 16.28 -18.75 10.00
CA GLN A 15 16.22 -19.49 8.74
C GLN A 15 17.15 -18.88 7.68
N GLN A 16 17.20 -17.55 7.55
CA GLN A 16 18.10 -16.91 6.59
C GLN A 16 19.58 -17.14 6.96
N ARG A 17 19.94 -17.16 8.25
CA ARG A 17 21.29 -17.54 8.72
C ARG A 17 21.63 -18.98 8.32
N LYS A 18 20.70 -19.92 8.47
CA LYS A 18 20.90 -21.31 8.04
C LYS A 18 21.10 -21.40 6.53
N ARG A 19 20.25 -20.74 5.75
CA ARG A 19 20.40 -20.66 4.28
C ARG A 19 21.77 -20.09 3.85
N ALA A 20 22.26 -19.07 4.54
CA ALA A 20 23.57 -18.49 4.22
C ALA A 20 24.71 -19.48 4.46
N LYS A 21 24.66 -20.28 5.54
CA LYS A 21 25.64 -21.34 5.80
C LYS A 21 25.59 -22.45 4.75
N GLU A 22 24.39 -22.89 4.41
CA GLU A 22 24.17 -23.91 3.36
C GLU A 22 24.63 -23.41 1.99
N LEU A 23 24.31 -22.16 1.63
CA LEU A 23 24.74 -21.53 0.39
C LEU A 23 26.29 -21.47 0.31
N LEU A 24 26.97 -21.07 1.39
CA LEU A 24 28.42 -21.07 1.45
C LEU A 24 29.03 -22.44 1.17
N GLN A 25 28.47 -23.51 1.77
CA GLN A 25 28.91 -24.87 1.54
C GLN A 25 28.70 -25.29 0.08
N ARG A 26 27.53 -24.99 -0.49
CA ARG A 26 27.21 -25.34 -1.90
C ARG A 26 28.11 -24.60 -2.89
N ILE A 27 28.39 -23.31 -2.64
CA ILE A 27 29.31 -22.55 -3.50
C ILE A 27 30.72 -23.16 -3.41
N LYS A 28 31.22 -23.51 -2.21
CA LYS A 28 32.50 -24.18 -2.03
C LYS A 28 32.60 -25.54 -2.71
N ALA A 29 31.48 -26.23 -2.81
CA ALA A 29 31.37 -27.52 -3.52
C ALA A 29 31.17 -27.36 -5.05
N GLY A 30 31.16 -26.14 -5.59
CA GLY A 30 30.95 -25.87 -7.02
C GLY A 30 29.51 -26.05 -7.51
N LEU A 31 28.53 -26.20 -6.60
CA LEU A 31 27.15 -26.46 -6.93
C LEU A 31 26.32 -25.20 -7.24
N GLU A 32 26.91 -23.99 -7.07
CA GLU A 32 26.24 -22.69 -7.26
C GLU A 32 27.12 -21.72 -8.07
N PRO A 33 27.52 -22.09 -9.31
CA PRO A 33 28.43 -21.25 -10.11
C PRO A 33 27.86 -19.89 -10.44
N GLU A 34 26.52 -19.77 -10.64
CA GLU A 34 25.84 -18.50 -10.91
C GLU A 34 25.93 -17.52 -9.73
N LYS A 35 25.76 -18.04 -8.50
CA LYS A 35 25.86 -17.23 -7.27
C LYS A 35 27.30 -16.76 -7.04
N LEU A 36 28.29 -17.59 -7.33
CA LEU A 36 29.70 -17.22 -7.27
C LEU A 36 30.02 -16.15 -8.33
N ALA A 37 29.56 -16.31 -9.55
CA ALA A 37 29.75 -15.34 -10.62
C ALA A 37 29.07 -14.00 -10.28
N LEU A 38 27.87 -14.02 -9.68
CA LEU A 38 27.19 -12.82 -9.20
C LEU A 38 27.99 -12.11 -8.12
N LEU A 39 28.54 -12.86 -7.15
CA LEU A 39 29.37 -12.29 -6.09
C LEU A 39 30.60 -11.57 -6.69
N HIS A 40 31.35 -12.22 -7.57
CA HIS A 40 32.55 -11.64 -8.19
C HIS A 40 32.23 -10.45 -9.11
N ARG A 41 31.08 -10.46 -9.79
CA ARG A 41 30.65 -9.34 -10.65
C ARG A 41 30.33 -8.08 -9.84
N LEU A 42 29.68 -8.22 -8.68
CA LEU A 42 29.21 -7.10 -7.87
C LEU A 42 30.21 -6.69 -6.79
N ASN A 43 31.10 -7.59 -6.40
CA ASN A 43 32.16 -7.37 -5.43
C ASN A 43 33.41 -8.19 -5.78
N PRO A 44 34.22 -7.74 -6.78
CA PRO A 44 35.31 -8.50 -7.33
C PRO A 44 36.41 -8.88 -6.31
N THR A 45 36.56 -8.10 -5.24
CA THR A 45 37.59 -8.31 -4.20
C THR A 45 37.07 -9.11 -3.00
N SER A 46 35.82 -9.60 -3.06
CA SER A 46 35.20 -10.31 -1.94
C SER A 46 35.68 -11.76 -1.85
N ASP A 47 36.26 -12.11 -0.73
CA ASP A 47 36.52 -13.52 -0.39
C ASP A 47 35.21 -14.29 -0.17
N LEU A 48 35.23 -15.59 -0.48
CA LEU A 48 34.10 -16.47 -0.24
C LEU A 48 34.00 -16.82 1.25
N THR A 49 33.31 -15.97 1.99
CA THR A 49 33.11 -16.05 3.43
C THR A 49 31.62 -16.21 3.79
N LEU A 50 31.32 -16.42 5.07
CA LEU A 50 29.95 -16.39 5.55
C LEU A 50 29.29 -15.02 5.32
N ALA A 51 30.07 -13.94 5.43
CA ALA A 51 29.57 -12.58 5.19
C ALA A 51 29.15 -12.39 3.73
N SER A 52 29.93 -12.90 2.76
CA SER A 52 29.55 -12.84 1.35
C SER A 52 28.31 -13.71 1.04
N ALA A 53 28.17 -14.87 1.67
CA ALA A 53 26.96 -15.68 1.54
C ALA A 53 25.74 -15.00 2.20
N GLN A 54 25.91 -14.38 3.34
CA GLN A 54 24.85 -13.57 3.98
C GLN A 54 24.44 -12.39 3.10
N TRP A 55 25.38 -11.72 2.45
CA TRP A 55 25.09 -10.66 1.51
C TRP A 55 24.25 -11.16 0.32
N LEU A 56 24.60 -12.31 -0.28
CA LEU A 56 23.82 -12.93 -1.36
C LEU A 56 22.39 -13.25 -0.89
N ILE A 57 22.21 -13.83 0.30
CA ILE A 57 20.90 -14.13 0.85
C ILE A 57 20.10 -12.85 1.11
N ALA A 58 20.72 -11.78 1.61
CA ALA A 58 20.04 -10.50 1.80
C ALA A 58 19.52 -9.95 0.46
N ARG A 59 20.34 -10.03 -0.59
CA ARG A 59 19.93 -9.64 -1.97
C ARG A 59 18.78 -10.49 -2.51
N ASP A 60 18.77 -11.79 -2.26
CA ASP A 60 17.69 -12.70 -2.67
C ASP A 60 16.34 -12.36 -2.05
N VAL A 61 16.33 -11.71 -0.88
CA VAL A 61 15.10 -11.28 -0.18
C VAL A 61 14.85 -9.76 -0.31
N GLY A 62 15.58 -9.08 -1.21
CA GLY A 62 15.31 -7.68 -1.57
C GLY A 62 16.05 -6.63 -0.76
N PHE A 63 17.13 -6.99 -0.03
CA PHE A 63 17.93 -6.03 0.74
C PHE A 63 19.33 -5.85 0.16
N ASP A 64 19.85 -4.64 0.20
CA ASP A 64 21.20 -4.34 -0.28
C ASP A 64 22.31 -4.99 0.56
N SER A 65 22.04 -5.26 1.85
CA SER A 65 23.01 -5.83 2.77
C SER A 65 22.36 -6.61 3.91
N TRP A 66 23.14 -7.51 4.52
CA TRP A 66 22.71 -8.26 5.70
C TRP A 66 22.36 -7.36 6.91
N PRO A 67 23.10 -6.28 7.22
CA PRO A 67 22.70 -5.34 8.26
C PRO A 67 21.32 -4.69 7.98
N LYS A 68 21.02 -4.32 6.73
CA LYS A 68 19.70 -3.76 6.37
C LYS A 68 18.57 -4.78 6.55
N LEU A 69 18.78 -6.03 6.11
CA LEU A 69 17.86 -7.14 6.38
C LEU A 69 17.61 -7.32 7.89
N LYS A 70 18.69 -7.34 8.68
CA LYS A 70 18.58 -7.49 10.13
C LYS A 70 17.81 -6.32 10.77
N ALA A 71 18.14 -5.09 10.39
CA ALA A 71 17.45 -3.91 10.90
C ALA A 71 15.94 -3.92 10.60
N HIS A 72 15.55 -4.36 9.40
CA HIS A 72 14.15 -4.53 9.03
C HIS A 72 13.43 -5.56 9.92
N VAL A 73 14.04 -6.75 10.10
CA VAL A 73 13.47 -7.80 10.97
C VAL A 73 13.37 -7.34 12.42
N ASP A 74 14.39 -6.63 12.91
CA ASP A 74 14.39 -6.09 14.29
C ASP A 74 13.32 -5.00 14.45
N ALA A 75 13.07 -4.16 13.44
CA ALA A 75 12.03 -3.12 13.46
C ALA A 75 10.63 -3.73 13.53
N ILE A 76 10.34 -4.75 12.71
CA ILE A 76 9.07 -5.48 12.76
C ILE A 76 8.89 -6.17 14.12
N ALA A 77 9.94 -6.83 14.63
CA ALA A 77 9.91 -7.49 15.93
C ALA A 77 9.71 -6.50 17.08
N PHE A 78 10.22 -5.27 16.96
CA PHE A 78 9.99 -4.20 17.90
C PHE A 78 8.52 -3.75 17.87
N ALA A 79 7.97 -3.44 16.71
CA ALA A 79 6.57 -3.04 16.54
C ALA A 79 5.62 -4.11 17.12
N ARG A 80 5.91 -5.39 16.85
CA ARG A 80 5.13 -6.52 17.41
C ARG A 80 5.13 -6.58 18.93
N ARG A 81 6.27 -6.30 19.57
CA ARG A 81 6.40 -6.34 21.05
C ARG A 81 5.79 -5.14 21.75
N HIS A 82 5.54 -4.07 21.00
CA HIS A 82 5.03 -2.79 21.49
C HIS A 82 3.80 -2.35 20.69
N PRO A 83 2.71 -3.14 20.66
CA PRO A 83 1.53 -2.85 19.84
C PRO A 83 0.88 -1.50 20.16
N HIS A 84 1.06 -1.00 21.40
CA HIS A 84 0.57 0.31 21.83
C HIS A 84 1.62 1.42 21.69
N PHE A 85 2.79 1.12 21.14
CA PHE A 85 3.85 2.10 20.98
C PHE A 85 3.52 3.05 19.81
N SER A 86 3.09 4.27 20.16
CA SER A 86 2.79 5.34 19.19
C SER A 86 1.96 4.87 18.00
N ALA A 87 1.01 3.96 18.22
CA ALA A 87 0.19 3.44 17.15
C ALA A 87 -0.59 4.59 16.51
N ASP A 88 -1.55 5.11 17.22
CA ASP A 88 -2.33 6.28 16.79
C ASP A 88 -2.93 6.97 18.03
N ASP A 89 -3.50 8.15 17.81
CA ASP A 89 -4.40 8.76 18.78
C ASP A 89 -5.83 8.40 18.38
N GLU A 90 -6.48 7.53 19.14
CA GLU A 90 -7.82 7.01 18.87
C GLU A 90 -8.85 8.12 18.62
N SER A 91 -8.73 9.23 19.35
CA SER A 91 -9.69 10.33 19.26
C SER A 91 -9.45 11.26 18.07
N LYS A 92 -8.27 11.25 17.47
CA LYS A 92 -7.82 12.24 16.48
C LYS A 92 -7.47 11.64 15.13
N THR A 93 -7.02 10.38 15.11
CA THR A 93 -6.53 9.75 13.90
C THR A 93 -7.66 9.13 13.10
N GLN A 94 -7.63 9.39 11.80
CA GLN A 94 -8.50 8.76 10.82
C GLN A 94 -7.65 7.98 9.82
N HIS A 95 -7.95 6.69 9.66
CA HIS A 95 -7.35 5.82 8.66
C HIS A 95 -8.27 5.74 7.44
N TRP A 96 -7.74 6.03 6.27
CA TRP A 96 -8.48 6.04 5.01
C TRP A 96 -7.91 5.01 4.05
N ARG A 97 -8.75 4.17 3.48
CA ARG A 97 -8.36 3.06 2.62
C ARG A 97 -9.38 2.81 1.51
N CYS A 98 -8.89 2.38 0.34
CA CYS A 98 -9.72 1.78 -0.70
C CYS A 98 -10.01 0.31 -0.32
N GLY A 99 -11.19 0.06 0.23
CA GLY A 99 -11.56 -1.24 0.80
C GLY A 99 -11.34 -1.34 2.31
N ASN A 100 -11.79 -2.44 2.91
CA ASN A 100 -11.72 -2.70 4.36
C ASN A 100 -10.78 -3.85 4.74
N ASP A 101 -9.95 -4.28 3.80
CA ASP A 101 -9.09 -5.46 3.89
C ASP A 101 -8.06 -5.42 5.03
N ILE A 102 -7.66 -4.21 5.48
CA ILE A 102 -6.69 -4.03 6.57
C ILE A 102 -7.31 -3.63 7.90
N GLU A 103 -8.60 -3.29 7.97
CA GLU A 103 -9.22 -2.74 9.19
C GLU A 103 -9.02 -3.66 10.40
N HIS A 104 -9.37 -4.95 10.25
CA HIS A 104 -9.20 -5.92 11.33
C HIS A 104 -7.74 -6.06 11.77
N SER A 105 -6.81 -6.12 10.80
CA SER A 105 -5.38 -6.25 11.09
C SER A 105 -4.81 -5.00 11.77
N LEU A 106 -5.31 -3.81 11.45
CA LEU A 106 -4.96 -2.57 12.15
C LEU A 106 -5.44 -2.62 13.61
N ARG A 107 -6.67 -3.06 13.88
CA ARG A 107 -7.16 -3.24 15.26
C ARG A 107 -6.28 -4.19 16.06
N LEU A 108 -5.88 -5.33 15.44
CA LEU A 108 -4.96 -6.28 16.07
C LEU A 108 -3.56 -5.70 16.29
N ALA A 109 -3.14 -4.74 15.48
CA ALA A 109 -1.87 -4.02 15.62
C ALA A 109 -1.90 -2.91 16.69
N GLY A 110 -3.07 -2.63 17.28
CA GLY A 110 -3.25 -1.61 18.31
C GLY A 110 -3.65 -0.23 17.78
N PHE A 111 -4.08 -0.13 16.52
CA PHE A 111 -4.63 1.10 15.96
C PHE A 111 -6.13 1.19 16.23
N HIS A 112 -6.56 2.26 16.89
CA HIS A 112 -7.95 2.43 17.34
C HIS A 112 -8.65 3.65 16.74
N GLY A 113 -7.95 4.47 15.97
CA GLY A 113 -8.49 5.59 15.24
C GLY A 113 -9.63 5.20 14.31
N THR A 114 -10.45 6.15 13.91
CA THR A 114 -11.60 5.89 13.03
C THR A 114 -11.13 5.37 11.68
N PHE A 115 -11.72 4.27 11.20
CA PHE A 115 -11.43 3.69 9.90
C PHE A 115 -12.51 4.09 8.89
N HIS A 116 -12.08 4.66 7.77
CA HIS A 116 -12.92 5.06 6.64
C HIS A 116 -12.59 4.18 5.43
N CYS A 117 -13.60 3.47 4.97
CA CYS A 117 -13.52 2.59 3.81
C CYS A 117 -14.15 3.26 2.60
N TYR A 118 -13.43 3.32 1.49
CA TYR A 118 -13.95 3.75 0.21
C TYR A 118 -14.12 2.53 -0.70
N THR A 119 -15.32 2.27 -1.18
CA THR A 119 -15.65 1.03 -1.91
C THR A 119 -16.01 1.23 -3.37
N ASP A 120 -16.22 2.47 -3.82
CA ASP A 120 -16.52 2.76 -5.22
C ASP A 120 -15.30 2.46 -6.12
N PRO A 121 -15.40 1.47 -7.04
CA PRO A 121 -14.28 1.08 -7.90
C PRO A 121 -14.10 2.08 -9.04
N LEU A 122 -13.46 3.23 -8.81
CA LEU A 122 -13.25 4.29 -9.79
C LEU A 122 -12.54 3.86 -11.07
N SER A 123 -11.84 2.73 -11.06
CA SER A 123 -11.20 2.13 -12.23
C SER A 123 -12.19 1.44 -13.19
N MET A 124 -13.46 1.34 -12.80
CA MET A 124 -14.50 0.64 -13.54
C MET A 124 -15.73 1.53 -13.77
N GLY A 125 -16.27 1.49 -14.98
CA GLY A 125 -17.48 2.21 -15.36
C GLY A 125 -17.32 3.72 -15.54
N PRO A 126 -18.41 4.45 -15.67
CA PRO A 126 -18.40 5.87 -16.03
C PRO A 126 -17.93 6.74 -14.86
N VAL A 127 -16.91 7.56 -15.10
CA VAL A 127 -16.47 8.64 -14.23
C VAL A 127 -16.58 9.93 -15.04
N GLN A 128 -17.77 10.57 -14.99
CA GLN A 128 -18.12 11.70 -15.85
C GLN A 128 -18.01 13.03 -15.12
N ASN A 129 -17.71 14.09 -15.87
CA ASN A 129 -17.70 15.47 -15.37
C ASN A 129 -19.07 16.10 -15.58
N ILE A 130 -20.04 15.69 -14.77
CA ILE A 130 -21.43 16.16 -14.78
C ILE A 130 -21.81 16.66 -13.37
N PRO A 131 -22.92 17.36 -13.20
CA PRO A 131 -23.39 17.76 -11.88
C PRO A 131 -23.45 16.58 -10.92
N PHE A 132 -23.15 16.82 -9.64
CA PHE A 132 -23.02 15.74 -8.65
C PHE A 132 -24.27 14.84 -8.56
N ALA A 133 -25.48 15.42 -8.64
CA ALA A 133 -26.73 14.64 -8.58
C ALA A 133 -26.85 13.65 -9.75
N ASP A 134 -26.44 14.07 -10.95
CA ASP A 134 -26.45 13.23 -12.16
C ASP A 134 -25.33 12.17 -12.06
N TYR A 135 -24.14 12.57 -11.63
CA TYR A 135 -23.02 11.65 -11.38
C TYR A 135 -23.43 10.55 -10.38
N ARG A 136 -24.03 10.92 -9.26
CA ARG A 136 -24.56 9.98 -8.27
C ARG A 136 -25.50 8.95 -8.92
N THR A 137 -26.45 9.43 -9.71
CA THR A 137 -27.43 8.56 -10.40
C THR A 137 -26.73 7.60 -11.37
N VAL A 138 -25.88 8.11 -12.24
CA VAL A 138 -25.12 7.32 -13.22
C VAL A 138 -24.24 6.29 -12.52
N ARG A 139 -23.55 6.70 -11.46
CA ARG A 139 -22.61 5.85 -10.74
C ARG A 139 -23.30 4.73 -9.96
N CYS A 140 -24.36 5.05 -9.21
CA CYS A 140 -25.15 4.07 -8.49
C CYS A 140 -25.78 3.06 -9.44
N THR A 141 -26.35 3.51 -10.56
CA THR A 141 -26.93 2.63 -11.58
C THR A 141 -25.89 1.67 -12.14
N TYR A 142 -24.69 2.17 -12.47
CA TYR A 142 -23.61 1.32 -12.96
C TYR A 142 -23.20 0.26 -11.92
N ILE A 143 -22.96 0.66 -10.68
CA ILE A 143 -22.52 -0.25 -9.59
C ILE A 143 -23.60 -1.32 -9.36
N GLN A 144 -24.87 -0.91 -9.28
CA GLN A 144 -26.01 -1.84 -9.14
C GLN A 144 -26.02 -2.91 -10.23
N GLN A 145 -25.88 -2.49 -11.49
CA GLN A 145 -25.96 -3.39 -12.64
C GLN A 145 -24.73 -4.29 -12.76
N ALA A 146 -23.52 -3.69 -12.64
CA ALA A 146 -22.26 -4.40 -12.81
C ALA A 146 -22.03 -5.46 -11.73
N PHE A 147 -22.43 -5.19 -10.49
CA PHE A 147 -22.21 -6.08 -9.34
C PHE A 147 -23.48 -6.79 -8.87
N ARG A 148 -24.63 -6.56 -9.52
CA ARG A 148 -25.93 -7.15 -9.17
C ARG A 148 -26.33 -6.92 -7.71
N LEU A 149 -26.18 -5.69 -7.26
CA LEU A 149 -26.49 -5.27 -5.90
C LEU A 149 -27.88 -4.61 -5.84
N GLU A 150 -28.46 -4.57 -4.64
CA GLU A 150 -29.71 -3.87 -4.40
C GLU A 150 -29.54 -2.35 -4.50
N ALA A 151 -30.47 -1.66 -5.18
CA ALA A 151 -30.36 -0.23 -5.49
C ALA A 151 -30.27 0.64 -4.23
N ASP A 152 -31.07 0.33 -3.22
CA ASP A 152 -31.12 1.09 -1.96
C ASP A 152 -29.81 0.95 -1.18
N ASP A 153 -29.20 -0.24 -1.18
CA ASP A 153 -27.92 -0.48 -0.53
C ASP A 153 -26.78 0.26 -1.22
N VAL A 154 -26.75 0.23 -2.57
CA VAL A 154 -25.75 0.96 -3.36
C VAL A 154 -25.85 2.47 -3.10
N THR A 155 -27.06 2.99 -3.17
CA THR A 155 -27.34 4.41 -2.97
C THR A 155 -26.95 4.87 -1.56
N ARG A 156 -27.37 4.13 -0.55
CA ARG A 156 -27.03 4.41 0.85
C ARG A 156 -25.51 4.41 1.08
N ARG A 157 -24.79 3.39 0.60
CA ARG A 157 -23.31 3.32 0.71
C ARG A 157 -22.63 4.49 0.01
N PHE A 158 -23.07 4.82 -1.19
CA PHE A 158 -22.52 5.96 -1.94
C PHE A 158 -22.68 7.25 -1.14
N ASP A 159 -23.87 7.51 -0.59
CA ASP A 159 -24.15 8.71 0.17
C ASP A 159 -23.34 8.76 1.49
N GLU A 160 -23.23 7.63 2.19
CA GLU A 160 -22.41 7.51 3.40
C GLU A 160 -20.93 7.79 3.12
N GLU A 161 -20.39 7.22 2.04
CA GLU A 161 -19.00 7.47 1.62
C GLU A 161 -18.78 8.94 1.24
N GLN A 162 -19.70 9.56 0.51
CA GLN A 162 -19.59 10.98 0.17
C GLN A 162 -19.64 11.87 1.42
N ALA A 163 -20.50 11.55 2.37
CA ALA A 163 -20.57 12.28 3.64
C ALA A 163 -19.30 12.14 4.48
N GLN A 164 -18.64 10.98 4.43
CA GLN A 164 -17.33 10.78 5.06
C GLN A 164 -16.24 11.64 4.38
N TRP A 165 -16.20 11.64 3.04
CA TRP A 165 -15.24 12.45 2.28
C TRP A 165 -15.32 13.94 2.61
N GLN A 166 -16.53 14.47 2.78
CA GLN A 166 -16.72 15.86 3.13
C GLN A 166 -16.10 16.24 4.49
N ARG A 167 -15.85 15.24 5.36
CA ARG A 167 -15.23 15.43 6.69
C ARG A 167 -13.71 15.29 6.67
N LEU A 168 -13.12 14.79 5.59
CA LEU A 168 -11.67 14.62 5.49
C LEU A 168 -10.89 15.92 5.73
N PRO A 169 -11.30 17.10 5.19
CA PRO A 169 -10.61 18.37 5.44
C PRO A 169 -10.57 18.80 6.92
N ASP A 170 -11.53 18.35 7.71
CA ASP A 170 -11.68 18.71 9.13
C ASP A 170 -10.94 17.77 10.08
N ALA A 171 -10.31 16.73 9.55
CA ALA A 171 -9.56 15.78 10.38
C ALA A 171 -8.35 16.44 11.05
N GLU A 172 -8.14 16.16 12.34
CA GLU A 172 -6.90 16.55 13.01
C GLU A 172 -5.71 15.79 12.45
N HIS A 173 -5.86 14.49 12.21
CA HIS A 173 -4.84 13.65 11.62
C HIS A 173 -5.48 12.61 10.69
N ALA A 174 -5.22 12.71 9.40
CA ALA A 174 -5.65 11.73 8.39
C ALA A 174 -4.45 10.96 7.82
N VAL A 175 -4.58 9.65 7.71
CA VAL A 175 -3.57 8.76 7.13
C VAL A 175 -4.19 7.95 6.01
N LEU A 176 -3.69 8.16 4.80
CA LEU A 176 -4.10 7.41 3.61
C LEU A 176 -3.21 6.17 3.47
N TRP A 177 -3.83 4.99 3.33
CA TRP A 177 -3.15 3.72 3.09
C TRP A 177 -3.34 3.31 1.64
N CYS A 178 -2.29 3.36 0.84
CA CYS A 178 -2.37 3.16 -0.60
C CYS A 178 -1.34 2.17 -1.12
N GLU A 179 -1.75 1.39 -2.09
CA GLU A 179 -0.90 0.52 -2.91
C GLU A 179 -0.60 1.18 -4.25
N ALA A 180 0.32 0.58 -5.01
CA ALA A 180 0.69 1.08 -6.34
C ALA A 180 -0.19 0.50 -7.47
N ASP A 181 -1.42 0.08 -7.16
CA ASP A 181 -2.38 -0.41 -8.13
C ASP A 181 -3.37 0.68 -8.61
N PRO A 182 -4.09 0.48 -9.72
CA PRO A 182 -4.99 1.47 -10.27
C PRO A 182 -6.15 1.88 -9.33
N TYR A 183 -6.65 0.97 -8.49
CA TYR A 183 -7.73 1.28 -7.56
C TYR A 183 -7.29 2.28 -6.50
N ASP A 184 -6.16 1.99 -5.85
CA ASP A 184 -5.60 2.81 -4.79
C ASP A 184 -5.06 4.14 -5.31
N GLN A 185 -4.50 4.16 -6.53
CA GLN A 185 -4.03 5.40 -7.13
C GLN A 185 -5.20 6.34 -7.49
N LEU A 186 -6.32 5.82 -7.98
CA LEU A 186 -7.53 6.62 -8.23
C LEU A 186 -8.17 7.09 -6.92
N PHE A 187 -8.18 6.24 -5.90
CA PHE A 187 -8.60 6.62 -4.55
C PHE A 187 -7.72 7.76 -4.01
N LEU A 188 -6.40 7.66 -4.13
CA LEU A 188 -5.47 8.72 -3.70
C LEU A 188 -5.71 10.03 -4.45
N ILE A 189 -5.80 10.00 -5.78
CA ILE A 189 -6.08 11.18 -6.59
C ILE A 189 -7.43 11.79 -6.19
N ARG A 190 -8.47 10.97 -6.02
CA ARG A 190 -9.79 11.42 -5.59
C ARG A 190 -9.71 12.07 -4.21
N SER A 191 -9.02 11.44 -3.25
CA SER A 191 -8.84 11.97 -1.90
C SER A 191 -8.21 13.36 -1.91
N LEU A 192 -7.10 13.50 -2.61
CA LEU A 192 -6.34 14.74 -2.64
C LEU A 192 -7.04 15.83 -3.45
N SER A 193 -7.73 15.47 -4.53
CA SER A 193 -8.40 16.44 -5.41
C SER A 193 -9.67 17.06 -4.82
N THR A 194 -10.22 16.50 -3.75
CA THR A 194 -11.38 17.08 -3.04
C THR A 194 -10.97 18.03 -1.92
N LEU A 195 -9.69 18.14 -1.61
CA LEU A 195 -9.18 18.97 -0.52
C LEU A 195 -9.00 20.42 -0.97
N GLU A 196 -9.99 21.29 -0.72
CA GLU A 196 -9.79 22.74 -0.83
C GLU A 196 -8.81 23.23 0.24
N LYS A 197 -8.86 22.60 1.43
CA LYS A 197 -7.94 22.82 2.54
C LYS A 197 -7.53 21.45 3.08
N PRO A 198 -6.23 21.18 3.22
CA PRO A 198 -5.79 19.90 3.78
C PRO A 198 -6.14 19.79 5.27
N PRO A 199 -6.28 18.55 5.78
CA PRO A 199 -6.34 18.26 7.20
C PRO A 199 -5.17 18.91 7.96
N GLN A 200 -5.31 19.09 9.27
CA GLN A 200 -4.24 19.64 10.09
C GLN A 200 -2.94 18.84 9.96
N LYS A 201 -3.07 17.51 9.88
CA LYS A 201 -1.98 16.60 9.55
C LYS A 201 -2.47 15.57 8.55
N LEU A 202 -1.89 15.55 7.35
CA LEU A 202 -2.18 14.59 6.29
C LEU A 202 -0.92 13.77 5.98
N GLU A 203 -1.01 12.46 6.16
CA GLU A 203 0.08 11.54 5.90
C GLU A 203 -0.35 10.42 4.94
N LEU A 204 0.63 9.85 4.25
CA LEU A 204 0.46 8.77 3.29
C LEU A 204 1.41 7.61 3.62
N ILE A 205 0.86 6.41 3.60
CA ILE A 205 1.59 5.15 3.54
C ILE A 205 1.39 4.61 2.13
N ALA A 206 2.40 4.76 1.28
CA ALA A 206 2.38 4.27 -0.09
C ALA A 206 3.26 3.02 -0.20
N VAL A 207 2.69 1.93 -0.71
CA VAL A 207 3.34 0.62 -0.76
C VAL A 207 3.25 0.05 -2.17
N ASP A 208 4.40 -0.21 -2.78
CA ASP A 208 4.54 -0.91 -4.05
C ASP A 208 5.09 -2.33 -3.88
N ASN A 209 5.88 -2.53 -2.84
CA ASN A 209 6.46 -3.82 -2.48
C ASN A 209 6.76 -3.88 -0.98
N ILE A 210 6.88 -5.10 -0.47
CA ILE A 210 7.32 -5.35 0.92
C ILE A 210 8.58 -6.22 0.86
N PRO A 211 9.68 -5.79 1.50
CA PRO A 211 10.89 -6.58 1.58
C PRO A 211 10.61 -7.98 2.12
N GLY A 212 11.10 -9.02 1.40
CA GLY A 212 10.86 -10.42 1.75
C GLY A 212 9.56 -11.02 1.26
N VAL A 213 8.64 -10.23 0.73
CA VAL A 213 7.43 -10.71 0.06
C VAL A 213 7.71 -10.86 -1.43
N LYS A 214 7.79 -12.10 -1.93
CA LYS A 214 8.11 -12.35 -3.35
C LYS A 214 7.01 -11.89 -4.31
N ARG A 215 5.76 -11.98 -3.87
CA ARG A 215 4.60 -11.52 -4.61
C ARG A 215 3.72 -10.70 -3.67
N PHE A 216 3.88 -9.41 -3.76
CA PHE A 216 2.99 -8.48 -3.10
C PHE A 216 1.74 -8.31 -3.98
N ILE A 217 0.56 -8.54 -3.40
CA ILE A 217 -0.75 -8.43 -4.05
C ILE A 217 -1.65 -7.42 -3.35
N GLY A 218 -1.28 -6.99 -2.14
CA GLY A 218 -2.03 -5.98 -1.41
C GLY A 218 -1.72 -5.93 0.08
N LEU A 219 -2.10 -4.81 0.69
CA LEU A 219 -1.93 -4.59 2.14
C LEU A 219 -2.70 -5.61 2.98
N GLY A 220 -3.83 -6.10 2.48
CA GLY A 220 -4.65 -7.10 3.17
C GLY A 220 -3.97 -8.46 3.40
N GLN A 221 -2.88 -8.76 2.67
CA GLN A 221 -2.08 -9.97 2.93
C GLN A 221 -1.14 -9.83 4.13
N LEU A 222 -0.90 -8.60 4.60
CA LEU A 222 0.14 -8.32 5.59
C LEU A 222 -0.36 -8.63 7.01
N SER A 223 0.58 -9.06 7.83
CA SER A 223 0.30 -9.29 9.26
C SER A 223 0.25 -7.96 10.03
N PRO A 224 -0.42 -7.95 11.20
CA PRO A 224 -0.56 -6.75 12.02
C PRO A 224 0.75 -6.06 12.38
N ASP A 225 1.80 -6.81 12.65
CA ASP A 225 3.11 -6.26 13.00
C ASP A 225 3.85 -5.64 11.80
N VAL A 226 3.60 -6.11 10.58
CA VAL A 226 4.10 -5.45 9.35
C VAL A 226 3.35 -4.15 9.10
N LEU A 227 2.03 -4.10 9.33
CA LEU A 227 1.26 -2.85 9.27
C LEU A 227 1.75 -1.84 10.31
N ALA A 228 2.03 -2.28 11.54
CA ALA A 228 2.63 -1.43 12.57
C ALA A 228 4.02 -0.91 12.17
N TRP A 229 4.81 -1.71 11.48
CA TRP A 229 6.07 -1.23 10.91
C TRP A 229 5.85 -0.22 9.78
N LEU A 230 4.91 -0.46 8.87
CA LEU A 230 4.56 0.48 7.79
C LEU A 230 4.11 1.84 8.34
N TRP A 231 3.40 1.85 9.47
CA TRP A 231 3.05 3.08 10.16
C TRP A 231 4.27 3.97 10.46
N THR A 232 5.42 3.38 10.76
CA THR A 232 6.66 4.13 10.99
C THR A 232 7.26 4.72 9.71
N GLN A 233 6.79 4.30 8.54
CA GLN A 233 7.25 4.73 7.21
C GLN A 233 6.35 5.80 6.57
N ARG A 234 5.26 6.21 7.25
CA ARG A 234 4.35 7.23 6.74
C ARG A 234 5.06 8.55 6.49
N LYS A 235 4.62 9.25 5.46
CA LYS A 235 5.19 10.52 5.02
C LYS A 235 4.10 11.58 4.95
N THR A 236 4.43 12.80 5.33
CA THR A 236 3.54 13.95 5.11
C THR A 236 3.27 14.13 3.62
N VAL A 237 2.00 14.33 3.26
CA VAL A 237 1.61 14.66 1.89
C VAL A 237 1.98 16.13 1.62
N PRO A 238 2.85 16.40 0.64
CA PRO A 238 3.25 17.77 0.35
C PRO A 238 2.16 18.51 -0.44
N ALA A 239 2.14 19.85 -0.35
CA ALA A 239 1.13 20.69 -0.98
C ALA A 239 1.12 20.57 -2.52
N ASP A 240 2.28 20.34 -3.14
CA ASP A 240 2.40 20.15 -4.58
C ASP A 240 1.76 18.84 -5.05
N ALA A 241 1.72 17.79 -4.24
CA ALA A 241 0.97 16.57 -4.54
C ALA A 241 -0.54 16.82 -4.57
N ILE A 242 -1.07 17.67 -3.67
CA ILE A 242 -2.47 18.07 -3.68
C ILE A 242 -2.76 18.92 -4.93
N ALA A 243 -1.91 19.90 -5.25
CA ALA A 243 -2.04 20.71 -6.47
C ALA A 243 -1.99 19.85 -7.76
N LEU A 244 -1.11 18.83 -7.79
CA LEU A 244 -1.05 17.88 -8.90
C LEU A 244 -2.36 17.09 -9.03
N ALA A 245 -2.93 16.59 -7.93
CA ALA A 245 -4.18 15.85 -7.93
C ALA A 245 -5.34 16.71 -8.48
N HIS A 246 -5.43 17.98 -8.09
CA HIS A 246 -6.40 18.92 -8.67
C HIS A 246 -6.22 19.07 -10.18
N SER A 247 -4.98 19.20 -10.66
CA SER A 247 -4.67 19.34 -12.09
C SER A 247 -5.03 18.07 -12.88
N LEU A 248 -4.77 16.89 -12.32
CA LEU A 248 -5.08 15.59 -12.95
C LEU A 248 -6.59 15.39 -13.11
N VAL A 249 -7.38 15.75 -12.13
CA VAL A 249 -8.85 15.66 -12.23
C VAL A 249 -9.38 16.63 -13.28
N GLY A 250 -8.83 17.84 -13.37
CA GLY A 250 -9.14 18.79 -14.43
C GLY A 250 -8.82 18.23 -15.84
N LEU A 251 -7.69 17.57 -16.00
CA LEU A 251 -7.28 16.94 -17.25
C LEU A 251 -8.20 15.76 -17.64
N VAL A 252 -8.50 14.87 -16.70
CA VAL A 252 -9.43 13.75 -16.92
C VAL A 252 -10.82 14.25 -17.32
N ARG A 253 -11.32 15.30 -16.67
CA ARG A 253 -12.57 15.97 -17.03
C ARG A 253 -12.55 16.50 -18.46
N ALA A 254 -11.49 17.22 -18.85
CA ALA A 254 -11.35 17.77 -20.20
C ALA A 254 -11.28 16.68 -21.31
N LEU A 255 -10.63 15.55 -21.02
CA LEU A 255 -10.53 14.43 -21.96
C LEU A 255 -11.87 13.69 -22.12
N THR A 256 -12.65 13.53 -21.05
CA THR A 256 -13.99 12.91 -21.13
C THR A 256 -14.99 13.78 -21.88
N ASP A 257 -14.92 15.10 -21.72
CA ASP A 257 -15.77 16.03 -22.45
C ASP A 257 -15.45 16.00 -23.98
N SER A 258 -14.16 15.94 -24.34
CA SER A 258 -13.73 15.85 -25.73
C SER A 258 -14.15 14.54 -26.41
N ALA A 259 -14.14 13.41 -25.70
CA ALA A 259 -14.55 12.11 -26.24
C ALA A 259 -16.06 12.02 -26.49
N LEU A 260 -16.88 12.71 -25.71
CA LEU A 260 -18.33 12.77 -25.90
C LEU A 260 -18.72 13.57 -27.16
N TYR A 261 -17.97 14.62 -27.50
CA TYR A 261 -18.18 15.38 -28.74
C TYR A 261 -17.80 14.59 -30.00
N ALA A 262 -16.79 13.73 -29.93
CA ALA A 262 -16.35 12.92 -31.09
C ALA A 262 -17.26 11.73 -31.41
N CYS A 263 -18.11 11.27 -30.45
CA CYS A 263 -19.08 10.19 -30.65
C CYS A 263 -20.47 10.69 -31.11
N SER A 264 -20.71 12.00 -31.13
CA SER A 264 -21.99 12.61 -31.48
C SER A 264 -22.00 13.24 -32.88
N THR A 265 -20.95 13.10 -33.66
CA THR A 265 -20.80 13.42 -35.07
C THR A 265 -20.58 12.17 -35.91
#